data_a06a983abae219f4d124d10c544e2856
#
_entry.id   a06a983abae219f4d124d10c544e2856
#
_cell.length_a   1.000
_cell.length_b   1.000
_cell.length_c   1.000
_cell.angle_alpha   90.00
_cell.angle_beta   90.00
_cell.angle_gamma   90.00
#
_symmetry.space_group_name_H-M   'P 1'
#
loop_
_entity.id
_entity.type
_entity.pdbx_description
1 polymer ?
#
loop_
_entity_poly.entity_id
_entity_poly.type
_entity_poly.pdbx_seq_one_letter_code
_entity_poly.pdbx_strand_id
1 'polypeptide(L)'
;MPQVSRTRFAPSPTGRLHLGNVRTALFNFLLARASGGDFLLRIEDTDAERSDPAAERLILEDLRWLGLEWDEGPVAGGRSGPYRQSERAAVYGEYAQRLIESGQAYPCWRTDAELKAFRRARMAAGRPPVYDRQWAQLPEEEIRRRAAAGQAPVLRFRTPETGRLEFDDSIRGPQVFGLAEIGDFVIRRSDGTPSFFFSNALDDALMEMTDVLRGEDHLSNTPRQILLLKALDLPVPRYGHLPLLMGEQGAPLSKRRGSAGMAEFRDAGLLPEAVTNYAARLGHAFESGELMDLGGLAADFCLGKIGKAPARYDPI
;
A
#
# COMPACT_ATOMS: atom_id res chain seq x y z
N MET A 1 -23.50 9.85 -14.27
CA MET A 1 -22.40 9.22 -15.02
C MET A 1 -21.57 8.46 -14.01
N PRO A 2 -21.04 7.28 -14.31
CA PRO A 2 -20.10 6.62 -13.41
C PRO A 2 -18.90 7.56 -13.18
N GLN A 3 -18.43 7.61 -11.94
CA GLN A 3 -17.28 8.44 -11.58
C GLN A 3 -16.04 7.89 -12.29
N VAL A 4 -15.29 8.75 -12.98
CA VAL A 4 -14.03 8.39 -13.62
C VAL A 4 -13.02 7.99 -12.53
N SER A 5 -12.46 6.80 -12.64
CA SER A 5 -11.52 6.26 -11.64
C SER A 5 -10.08 6.48 -12.04
N ARG A 6 -9.32 7.14 -11.17
CA ARG A 6 -7.87 7.27 -11.28
C ARG A 6 -7.24 6.31 -10.27
N THR A 7 -6.59 5.29 -10.77
CA THR A 7 -6.05 4.17 -9.99
C THR A 7 -4.55 4.07 -10.12
N ARG A 8 -3.93 3.25 -9.28
CA ARG A 8 -2.48 3.02 -9.37
C ARG A 8 -2.10 1.59 -9.00
N PHE A 9 -1.03 1.11 -9.61
CA PHE A 9 -0.22 0.03 -9.08
C PHE A 9 1.04 0.61 -8.45
N ALA A 10 1.33 0.22 -7.20
CA ALA A 10 2.40 0.84 -6.42
C ALA A 10 3.32 -0.25 -5.81
N PRO A 11 4.12 -0.94 -6.65
CA PRO A 11 5.00 -2.00 -6.18
C PRO A 11 6.28 -1.44 -5.54
N SER A 12 6.79 -2.17 -4.51
CA SER A 12 8.17 -2.01 -4.07
C SER A 12 9.10 -2.84 -4.97
N PRO A 13 10.22 -2.27 -5.46
CA PRO A 13 11.10 -2.95 -6.41
C PRO A 13 12.04 -3.93 -5.68
N THR A 14 11.48 -5.03 -5.16
CA THR A 14 12.19 -6.06 -4.38
C THR A 14 12.33 -7.38 -5.13
N GLY A 15 12.07 -7.39 -6.42
CA GLY A 15 12.15 -8.54 -7.33
C GLY A 15 10.97 -8.59 -8.31
N ARG A 16 10.93 -9.64 -9.13
CA ARG A 16 9.88 -9.86 -10.14
C ARG A 16 8.47 -9.90 -9.55
N LEU A 17 7.48 -9.60 -10.39
CA LEU A 17 6.08 -9.75 -10.04
C LEU A 17 5.71 -11.24 -9.87
N HIS A 18 4.86 -11.49 -8.91
CA HIS A 18 4.15 -12.77 -8.77
C HIS A 18 2.67 -12.57 -9.10
N LEU A 19 1.95 -13.67 -9.29
CA LEU A 19 0.54 -13.64 -9.72
C LEU A 19 -0.35 -12.73 -8.84
N GLY A 20 -0.10 -12.64 -7.54
CA GLY A 20 -0.84 -11.76 -6.64
C GLY A 20 -0.64 -10.27 -6.94
N ASN A 21 0.62 -9.88 -7.28
CA ASN A 21 0.92 -8.51 -7.71
C ASN A 21 0.26 -8.21 -9.06
N VAL A 22 0.35 -9.18 -10.01
CA VAL A 22 -0.26 -9.05 -11.34
C VAL A 22 -1.76 -8.87 -11.23
N ARG A 23 -2.46 -9.67 -10.42
CA ARG A 23 -3.90 -9.50 -10.20
C ARG A 23 -4.23 -8.11 -9.65
N THR A 24 -3.44 -7.62 -8.70
CA THR A 24 -3.64 -6.28 -8.13
C THR A 24 -3.42 -5.20 -9.19
N ALA A 25 -2.36 -5.29 -10.00
CA ALA A 25 -2.11 -4.38 -11.11
C ALA A 25 -3.25 -4.42 -12.14
N LEU A 26 -3.64 -5.63 -12.55
CA LEU A 26 -4.71 -5.86 -13.52
C LEU A 26 -6.04 -5.27 -13.05
N PHE A 27 -6.46 -5.49 -11.81
CA PHE A 27 -7.74 -4.96 -11.31
C PHE A 27 -7.75 -3.43 -11.23
N ASN A 28 -6.64 -2.79 -10.89
CA ASN A 28 -6.50 -1.34 -10.96
C ASN A 28 -6.58 -0.85 -12.42
N PHE A 29 -5.88 -1.53 -13.34
CA PHE A 29 -5.95 -1.24 -14.76
C PHE A 29 -7.39 -1.37 -15.31
N LEU A 30 -8.05 -2.49 -15.02
CA LEU A 30 -9.41 -2.74 -15.49
C LEU A 30 -10.41 -1.72 -14.93
N LEU A 31 -10.29 -1.33 -13.66
CA LEU A 31 -11.14 -0.30 -13.06
C LEU A 31 -10.95 1.07 -13.72
N ALA A 32 -9.72 1.47 -14.00
CA ALA A 32 -9.45 2.68 -14.74
C ALA A 32 -10.04 2.63 -16.15
N ARG A 33 -9.77 1.58 -16.91
CA ARG A 33 -10.26 1.43 -18.30
C ARG A 33 -11.79 1.34 -18.36
N ALA A 34 -12.44 0.61 -17.45
CA ALA A 34 -13.90 0.51 -17.36
C ALA A 34 -14.59 1.86 -17.15
N SER A 35 -13.94 2.78 -16.48
CA SER A 35 -14.49 4.12 -16.17
C SER A 35 -14.01 5.22 -17.13
N GLY A 36 -13.11 4.92 -18.07
CA GLY A 36 -12.48 5.91 -18.96
C GLY A 36 -11.46 6.80 -18.23
N GLY A 37 -10.86 6.31 -17.13
CA GLY A 37 -9.89 7.02 -16.33
C GLY A 37 -8.44 6.55 -16.54
N ASP A 38 -7.56 6.99 -15.63
CA ASP A 38 -6.11 6.80 -15.73
C ASP A 38 -5.62 5.68 -14.81
N PHE A 39 -4.67 4.90 -15.31
CA PHE A 39 -3.92 3.92 -14.55
C PHE A 39 -2.48 4.38 -14.38
N LEU A 40 -2.03 4.59 -13.13
CA LEU A 40 -0.70 5.06 -12.80
C LEU A 40 0.19 3.92 -12.30
N LEU A 41 1.49 4.06 -12.57
CA LEU A 41 2.53 3.26 -11.94
C LEU A 41 3.38 4.13 -11.01
N ARG A 42 3.49 3.73 -9.74
CA ARG A 42 4.36 4.38 -8.76
C ARG A 42 5.31 3.36 -8.14
N ILE A 43 6.59 3.67 -8.08
CA ILE A 43 7.61 2.80 -7.46
C ILE A 43 7.79 3.20 -6.00
N GLU A 44 7.57 2.25 -5.09
CA GLU A 44 7.72 2.47 -3.65
C GLU A 44 9.08 1.96 -3.17
N ASP A 45 10.10 2.77 -3.39
CA ASP A 45 11.53 2.50 -3.17
C ASP A 45 12.13 3.27 -1.98
N THR A 46 11.31 3.62 -0.98
CA THR A 46 11.77 4.32 0.24
C THR A 46 12.71 3.50 1.12
N ASP A 47 12.73 2.19 0.96
CA ASP A 47 13.66 1.28 1.64
C ASP A 47 14.83 0.97 0.70
N ALA A 48 15.89 1.78 0.78
CA ALA A 48 17.05 1.68 -0.11
C ALA A 48 17.80 0.34 0.01
N GLU A 49 17.79 -0.31 1.18
CA GLU A 49 18.46 -1.60 1.39
C GLU A 49 17.75 -2.76 0.65
N ARG A 50 16.44 -2.62 0.44
CA ARG A 50 15.63 -3.65 -0.20
C ARG A 50 15.26 -3.34 -1.64
N SER A 51 15.50 -2.12 -2.09
CA SER A 51 15.15 -1.65 -3.44
C SER A 51 16.30 -1.92 -4.41
N ASP A 52 15.97 -2.51 -5.55
CA ASP A 52 16.92 -2.85 -6.60
C ASP A 52 16.44 -2.26 -7.94
N PRO A 53 17.26 -1.38 -8.60
CA PRO A 53 16.94 -0.87 -9.93
C PRO A 53 16.76 -1.97 -10.99
N ALA A 54 17.40 -3.13 -10.83
CA ALA A 54 17.18 -4.27 -11.71
C ALA A 54 15.77 -4.86 -11.50
N ALA A 55 15.29 -4.92 -10.25
CA ALA A 55 13.94 -5.37 -9.96
C ALA A 55 12.88 -4.40 -10.52
N GLU A 56 13.12 -3.09 -10.49
CA GLU A 56 12.25 -2.11 -11.14
C GLU A 56 12.12 -2.40 -12.64
N ARG A 57 13.25 -2.58 -13.36
CA ARG A 57 13.22 -2.91 -14.80
C ARG A 57 12.39 -4.15 -15.08
N LEU A 58 12.54 -5.20 -14.27
CA LEU A 58 11.77 -6.43 -14.42
C LEU A 58 10.27 -6.22 -14.20
N ILE A 59 9.88 -5.36 -13.26
CA ILE A 59 8.47 -4.99 -13.05
C ILE A 59 7.91 -4.30 -14.29
N LEU A 60 8.63 -3.32 -14.85
CA LEU A 60 8.21 -2.60 -16.05
C LEU A 60 8.08 -3.54 -17.27
N GLU A 61 9.03 -4.46 -17.43
CA GLU A 61 9.01 -5.48 -18.48
C GLU A 61 7.83 -6.44 -18.32
N ASP A 62 7.55 -6.89 -17.10
CA ASP A 62 6.44 -7.80 -16.80
C ASP A 62 5.09 -7.14 -17.09
N LEU A 63 4.89 -5.88 -16.68
CA LEU A 63 3.67 -5.14 -16.97
C LEU A 63 3.45 -4.92 -18.47
N ARG A 64 4.50 -4.53 -19.21
CA ARG A 64 4.43 -4.37 -20.68
C ARG A 64 4.13 -5.68 -21.39
N TRP A 65 4.74 -6.76 -20.97
CA TRP A 65 4.46 -8.09 -21.52
C TRP A 65 2.99 -8.49 -21.35
N LEU A 66 2.38 -8.12 -20.20
CA LEU A 66 0.97 -8.37 -19.93
C LEU A 66 0.03 -7.37 -20.64
N GLY A 67 0.56 -6.37 -21.34
CA GLY A 67 -0.24 -5.30 -21.96
C GLY A 67 -0.79 -4.27 -20.96
N LEU A 68 -0.31 -4.27 -19.71
CA LEU A 68 -0.75 -3.35 -18.67
C LEU A 68 0.05 -2.04 -18.73
N GLU A 69 -0.15 -1.28 -19.80
CA GLU A 69 0.49 0.01 -19.99
C GLU A 69 -0.15 1.08 -19.10
N TRP A 70 0.69 1.92 -18.50
CA TRP A 70 0.29 3.00 -17.60
C TRP A 70 0.29 4.35 -18.30
N ASP A 71 -0.66 5.19 -17.93
CA ASP A 71 -0.82 6.54 -18.50
C ASP A 71 0.19 7.52 -17.90
N GLU A 72 0.49 7.38 -16.60
CA GLU A 72 1.50 8.15 -15.91
C GLU A 72 2.39 7.23 -15.05
N GLY A 73 3.68 7.52 -15.00
CA GLY A 73 4.62 6.71 -14.21
C GLY A 73 6.05 6.84 -14.66
N PRO A 74 6.97 6.00 -14.15
CA PRO A 74 8.32 5.92 -14.66
C PRO A 74 8.33 5.70 -16.17
N VAL A 75 9.23 6.39 -16.89
CA VAL A 75 9.38 6.37 -18.35
C VAL A 75 8.27 7.10 -19.11
N ALA A 76 7.00 6.86 -18.78
CA ALA A 76 5.87 7.57 -19.42
C ALA A 76 5.82 9.06 -19.03
N GLY A 77 6.31 9.40 -17.85
CA GLY A 77 6.14 10.74 -17.31
C GLY A 77 4.71 11.03 -16.88
N GLY A 78 4.29 12.29 -16.95
CA GLY A 78 2.96 12.75 -16.61
C GLY A 78 2.96 13.95 -15.65
N ARG A 79 1.76 14.39 -15.22
CA ARG A 79 1.58 15.61 -14.43
C ARG A 79 1.86 15.45 -12.94
N SER A 80 1.83 14.22 -12.43
CA SER A 80 1.88 13.93 -11.00
C SER A 80 3.26 13.48 -10.51
N GLY A 81 4.29 13.55 -11.35
CA GLY A 81 5.65 13.13 -11.01
C GLY A 81 6.30 13.93 -9.88
N PRO A 82 7.43 13.45 -9.35
CA PRO A 82 8.14 12.19 -9.68
C PRO A 82 7.36 10.94 -9.24
N TYR A 83 7.61 9.80 -9.92
CA TYR A 83 6.89 8.54 -9.67
C TYR A 83 7.70 7.50 -8.90
N ARG A 84 8.92 7.84 -8.47
CA ARG A 84 9.69 7.07 -7.47
C ARG A 84 9.61 7.78 -6.15
N GLN A 85 9.30 7.06 -5.08
CA GLN A 85 9.18 7.66 -3.75
C GLN A 85 10.50 8.20 -3.23
N SER A 86 11.63 7.60 -3.59
CA SER A 86 12.97 8.10 -3.26
C SER A 86 13.24 9.52 -3.79
N GLU A 87 12.59 9.93 -4.89
CA GLU A 87 12.71 11.25 -5.50
C GLU A 87 11.80 12.31 -4.85
N ARG A 88 10.96 11.93 -3.87
CA ARG A 88 9.91 12.77 -3.26
C ARG A 88 10.21 13.20 -1.81
N ALA A 89 11.45 13.04 -1.36
CA ALA A 89 11.83 13.33 0.03
C ALA A 89 11.46 14.76 0.49
N ALA A 90 11.59 15.75 -0.39
CA ALA A 90 11.22 17.14 -0.09
C ALA A 90 9.71 17.29 0.20
N VAL A 91 8.86 16.62 -0.58
CA VAL A 91 7.39 16.60 -0.38
C VAL A 91 7.07 15.98 0.98
N TYR A 92 7.67 14.84 1.31
CA TYR A 92 7.43 14.20 2.62
C TYR A 92 7.92 15.07 3.78
N GLY A 93 9.04 15.78 3.60
CA GLY A 93 9.57 16.74 4.57
C GLY A 93 8.59 17.88 4.86
N GLU A 94 8.04 18.49 3.82
CA GLU A 94 7.05 19.58 3.92
C GLU A 94 5.80 19.13 4.69
N TYR A 95 5.18 18.03 4.29
CA TYR A 95 3.95 17.57 4.94
C TYR A 95 4.20 17.04 6.37
N ALA A 96 5.36 16.47 6.65
CA ALA A 96 5.75 16.13 8.01
C ALA A 96 5.88 17.38 8.90
N GLN A 97 6.43 18.48 8.35
CA GLN A 97 6.55 19.76 9.04
C GLN A 97 5.17 20.37 9.33
N ARG A 98 4.24 20.34 8.38
CA ARG A 98 2.85 20.78 8.58
C ARG A 98 2.17 20.02 9.75
N LEU A 99 2.38 18.72 9.87
CA LEU A 99 1.86 17.92 10.98
C LEU A 99 2.50 18.31 12.33
N ILE A 100 3.78 18.68 12.34
CA ILE A 100 4.46 19.20 13.56
C ILE A 100 3.86 20.54 13.97
N GLU A 101 3.75 21.49 13.05
CA GLU A 101 3.24 22.82 13.28
C GLU A 101 1.79 22.83 13.77
N SER A 102 0.96 21.92 13.27
CA SER A 102 -0.41 21.72 13.74
C SER A 102 -0.52 20.92 15.05
N GLY A 103 0.61 20.47 15.64
CA GLY A 103 0.63 19.65 16.85
C GLY A 103 0.11 18.21 16.65
N GLN A 104 -0.10 17.80 15.38
CA GLN A 104 -0.59 16.48 15.00
C GLN A 104 0.54 15.43 14.91
N ALA A 105 1.80 15.86 14.92
CA ALA A 105 2.95 14.99 15.01
C ALA A 105 3.96 15.51 16.05
N TYR A 106 4.75 14.60 16.59
CA TYR A 106 5.74 14.93 17.63
C TYR A 106 6.95 14.00 17.56
N PRO A 107 8.16 14.48 17.98
CA PRO A 107 9.35 13.65 18.04
C PRO A 107 9.26 12.64 19.18
N CYS A 108 9.66 11.40 18.91
CA CYS A 108 9.78 10.34 19.91
C CYS A 108 11.22 9.84 19.97
N TRP A 109 11.82 9.99 21.13
CA TRP A 109 13.23 9.65 21.42
C TRP A 109 13.43 8.23 21.97
N ARG A 110 12.35 7.45 22.12
CA ARG A 110 12.45 6.05 22.55
C ARG A 110 13.07 5.20 21.47
N THR A 111 14.02 4.38 21.87
CA THR A 111 14.69 3.42 20.98
C THR A 111 13.78 2.22 20.68
N ASP A 112 14.06 1.48 19.61
CA ASP A 112 13.37 0.24 19.29
C ASP A 112 13.49 -0.81 20.39
N ALA A 113 14.65 -0.86 21.08
CA ALA A 113 14.87 -1.77 22.20
C ALA A 113 13.94 -1.44 23.39
N GLU A 114 13.82 -0.14 23.75
CA GLU A 114 12.89 0.31 24.77
C GLU A 114 11.44 0.02 24.41
N LEU A 115 11.05 0.27 23.15
CA LEU A 115 9.70 -0.02 22.64
C LEU A 115 9.40 -1.52 22.66
N LYS A 116 10.33 -2.38 22.28
CA LYS A 116 10.19 -3.83 22.36
C LYS A 116 10.06 -4.31 23.81
N ALA A 117 10.85 -3.77 24.72
CA ALA A 117 10.76 -4.09 26.14
C ALA A 117 9.41 -3.65 26.74
N PHE A 118 8.96 -2.44 26.42
CA PHE A 118 7.66 -1.92 26.85
C PHE A 118 6.49 -2.81 26.36
N ARG A 119 6.50 -3.17 25.07
CA ARG A 119 5.46 -4.06 24.50
C ARG A 119 5.43 -5.42 25.19
N ARG A 120 6.60 -6.02 25.45
CA ARG A 120 6.69 -7.30 26.16
C ARG A 120 6.12 -7.21 27.58
N ALA A 121 6.48 -6.13 28.31
CA ALA A 121 5.96 -5.92 29.65
C ALA A 121 4.43 -5.75 29.68
N ARG A 122 3.84 -5.00 28.73
CA ARG A 122 2.39 -4.87 28.61
C ARG A 122 1.71 -6.20 28.31
N MET A 123 2.24 -6.97 27.38
CA MET A 123 1.71 -8.30 27.03
C MET A 123 1.77 -9.26 28.22
N ALA A 124 2.88 -9.28 28.97
CA ALA A 124 3.03 -10.08 30.18
C ALA A 124 2.04 -9.67 31.28
N ALA A 125 1.63 -8.40 31.31
CA ALA A 125 0.58 -7.89 32.22
C ALA A 125 -0.86 -8.04 31.70
N GLY A 126 -1.07 -8.79 30.59
CA GLY A 126 -2.39 -8.97 29.97
C GLY A 126 -2.95 -7.68 29.32
N ARG A 127 -2.11 -6.70 29.03
CA ARG A 127 -2.51 -5.42 28.42
C ARG A 127 -2.15 -5.39 26.93
N PRO A 128 -2.96 -4.73 26.07
CA PRO A 128 -2.64 -4.58 24.67
C PRO A 128 -1.29 -3.86 24.49
N PRO A 129 -0.44 -4.26 23.51
CA PRO A 129 0.88 -3.67 23.28
C PRO A 129 0.80 -2.34 22.51
N VAL A 130 -0.24 -1.56 22.75
CA VAL A 130 -0.44 -0.24 22.13
C VAL A 130 0.59 0.74 22.67
N TYR A 131 1.09 1.61 21.79
CA TYR A 131 2.02 2.66 22.15
C TYR A 131 1.39 3.62 23.18
N ASP A 132 2.16 3.93 24.21
CA ASP A 132 1.74 4.81 25.31
C ASP A 132 2.51 6.14 25.21
N ARG A 133 1.80 7.20 24.92
CA ARG A 133 2.36 8.54 24.72
C ARG A 133 2.97 9.10 26.01
N GLN A 134 2.33 8.86 27.15
CA GLN A 134 2.85 9.34 28.44
C GLN A 134 4.14 8.60 28.81
N TRP A 135 4.15 7.27 28.66
CA TRP A 135 5.37 6.50 28.88
C TRP A 135 6.50 6.91 27.94
N ALA A 136 6.19 7.34 26.73
CA ALA A 136 7.19 7.70 25.74
C ALA A 136 7.83 9.07 25.98
N GLN A 137 7.23 9.92 26.81
CA GLN A 137 7.86 11.19 27.20
C GLN A 137 9.15 10.94 27.95
N LEU A 138 10.16 11.74 27.64
CA LEU A 138 11.45 11.75 28.33
C LEU A 138 11.68 13.12 28.94
N PRO A 139 12.41 13.18 30.09
CA PRO A 139 12.90 14.45 30.64
C PRO A 139 13.76 15.18 29.59
N GLU A 140 13.71 16.50 29.59
CA GLU A 140 14.43 17.33 28.62
C GLU A 140 15.97 17.12 28.67
N GLU A 141 16.50 16.89 29.85
CA GLU A 141 17.92 16.54 30.03
C GLU A 141 18.28 15.24 29.29
N GLU A 142 17.42 14.21 29.37
CA GLU A 142 17.64 12.95 28.68
C GLU A 142 17.55 13.14 27.15
N ILE A 143 16.61 13.96 26.68
CA ILE A 143 16.50 14.30 25.25
C ILE A 143 17.79 14.99 24.78
N ARG A 144 18.28 15.97 25.53
CA ARG A 144 19.55 16.66 25.20
C ARG A 144 20.74 15.71 25.19
N ARG A 145 20.83 14.80 26.16
CA ARG A 145 21.87 13.78 26.21
C ARG A 145 21.84 12.86 24.98
N ARG A 146 20.67 12.39 24.58
CA ARG A 146 20.51 11.52 23.39
C ARG A 146 20.86 12.26 22.11
N ALA A 147 20.40 13.49 21.97
CA ALA A 147 20.74 14.34 20.83
C ALA A 147 22.27 14.59 20.73
N ALA A 148 22.92 14.89 21.86
CA ALA A 148 24.38 15.07 21.93
C ALA A 148 25.15 13.78 21.58
N ALA A 149 24.57 12.61 21.85
CA ALA A 149 25.09 11.30 21.43
C ALA A 149 24.80 10.93 19.97
N GLY A 150 24.23 11.85 19.16
CA GLY A 150 23.92 11.64 17.75
C GLY A 150 22.64 10.83 17.48
N GLN A 151 21.83 10.56 18.51
CA GLN A 151 20.54 9.90 18.29
C GLN A 151 19.58 10.90 17.64
N ALA A 152 18.87 10.46 16.58
CA ALA A 152 17.77 11.20 15.98
C ALA A 152 16.42 10.59 16.42
N PRO A 153 15.38 11.42 16.68
CA PRO A 153 14.05 10.91 17.00
C PRO A 153 13.33 10.40 15.78
N VAL A 154 12.43 9.44 15.97
CA VAL A 154 11.37 9.17 15.00
C VAL A 154 10.28 10.21 15.16
N LEU A 155 9.56 10.52 14.07
CA LEU A 155 8.35 11.35 14.13
C LEU A 155 7.12 10.45 14.20
N ARG A 156 6.24 10.72 15.17
CA ARG A 156 4.97 9.99 15.32
C ARG A 156 3.77 10.88 15.09
N PHE A 157 2.78 10.32 14.43
CA PHE A 157 1.46 10.90 14.33
C PHE A 157 0.70 10.74 15.65
N ARG A 158 0.02 11.79 16.08
CA ARG A 158 -0.80 11.84 17.29
C ARG A 158 -2.21 11.36 16.96
N THR A 159 -2.49 10.09 17.20
CA THR A 159 -3.84 9.53 17.04
C THR A 159 -4.74 10.06 18.16
N PRO A 160 -6.00 10.45 17.86
CA PRO A 160 -6.97 10.76 18.92
C PRO A 160 -7.17 9.57 19.88
N GLU A 161 -7.27 9.85 21.17
CA GLU A 161 -7.29 8.80 22.21
C GLU A 161 -8.62 8.05 22.30
N THR A 162 -9.69 8.67 21.84
CA THR A 162 -11.05 8.14 21.90
C THR A 162 -11.77 8.28 20.58
N GLY A 163 -12.83 7.52 20.40
CA GLY A 163 -13.64 7.54 19.19
C GLY A 163 -13.41 6.36 18.28
N ARG A 164 -14.03 6.42 17.11
CA ARG A 164 -13.96 5.39 16.07
C ARG A 164 -13.68 6.04 14.72
N LEU A 165 -12.99 5.33 13.87
CA LEU A 165 -12.84 5.65 12.47
C LEU A 165 -13.63 4.63 11.67
N GLU A 166 -14.53 5.13 10.84
CA GLU A 166 -15.39 4.31 9.99
C GLU A 166 -15.13 4.69 8.52
N PHE A 167 -15.14 3.69 7.66
CA PHE A 167 -15.11 3.86 6.21
C PHE A 167 -15.74 2.67 5.50
N ASP A 168 -16.28 2.92 4.31
CA ASP A 168 -16.81 1.86 3.45
C ASP A 168 -15.73 1.37 2.51
N ASP A 169 -15.36 0.09 2.66
CA ASP A 169 -14.49 -0.59 1.73
C ASP A 169 -15.29 -1.11 0.53
N SER A 170 -14.88 -0.77 -0.67
CA SER A 170 -15.61 -1.10 -1.90
C SER A 170 -15.79 -2.62 -2.14
N ILE A 171 -14.99 -3.45 -1.44
CA ILE A 171 -15.03 -4.91 -1.58
C ILE A 171 -15.46 -5.55 -0.27
N ARG A 172 -14.87 -5.14 0.86
CA ARG A 172 -15.12 -5.73 2.18
C ARG A 172 -16.38 -5.19 2.86
N GLY A 173 -16.90 -4.04 2.41
CA GLY A 173 -18.02 -3.33 3.02
C GLY A 173 -17.59 -2.49 4.24
N PRO A 174 -18.53 -2.11 5.11
CA PRO A 174 -18.26 -1.22 6.23
C PRO A 174 -17.15 -1.73 7.15
N GLN A 175 -16.20 -0.85 7.49
CA GLN A 175 -15.08 -1.11 8.37
C GLN A 175 -15.09 -0.13 9.54
N VAL A 176 -14.83 -0.63 10.75
CA VAL A 176 -14.85 0.17 11.98
C VAL A 176 -13.60 -0.15 12.80
N PHE A 177 -12.85 0.89 13.19
CA PHE A 177 -11.62 0.76 13.98
C PHE A 177 -11.67 1.69 15.20
N GLY A 178 -11.37 1.16 16.38
CA GLY A 178 -11.20 1.95 17.60
C GLY A 178 -9.91 2.79 17.52
N LEU A 179 -10.00 4.12 17.72
CA LEU A 179 -8.81 4.99 17.64
C LEU A 179 -7.78 4.65 18.72
N ALA A 180 -8.24 4.26 19.91
CA ALA A 180 -7.36 3.79 20.99
C ALA A 180 -6.55 2.54 20.63
N GLU A 181 -7.07 1.68 19.73
CA GLU A 181 -6.39 0.47 19.27
C GLU A 181 -5.34 0.77 18.20
N ILE A 182 -5.54 1.82 17.41
CA ILE A 182 -4.59 2.28 16.40
C ILE A 182 -3.33 2.80 17.09
N GLY A 183 -3.47 3.64 18.12
CA GLY A 183 -2.38 4.29 18.84
C GLY A 183 -1.52 5.20 17.96
N ASP A 184 -0.54 5.87 18.57
CA ASP A 184 0.39 6.72 17.82
C ASP A 184 1.38 5.88 17.00
N PHE A 185 1.56 6.22 15.73
CA PHE A 185 2.38 5.46 14.81
C PHE A 185 3.46 6.32 14.14
N VAL A 186 4.54 5.68 13.71
CA VAL A 186 5.68 6.37 13.08
C VAL A 186 5.30 6.82 11.67
N ILE A 187 5.57 8.11 11.36
CA ILE A 187 5.42 8.69 10.03
C ILE A 187 6.78 9.00 9.37
N ARG A 188 7.84 9.22 10.18
CA ARG A 188 9.21 9.38 9.70
C ARG A 188 10.16 8.64 10.63
N ARG A 189 11.07 7.86 10.07
CA ARG A 189 12.09 7.11 10.79
C ARG A 189 13.22 8.04 11.26
N SER A 190 14.10 7.53 12.11
CA SER A 190 15.25 8.28 12.63
C SER A 190 16.29 8.62 11.56
N ASP A 191 16.36 7.87 10.48
CA ASP A 191 17.19 8.14 9.31
C ASP A 191 16.61 9.23 8.38
N GLY A 192 15.42 9.76 8.70
CA GLY A 192 14.72 10.76 7.92
C GLY A 192 13.76 10.18 6.86
N THR A 193 13.79 8.87 6.61
CA THR A 193 12.91 8.24 5.61
C THR A 193 11.45 8.20 6.07
N PRO A 194 10.47 8.38 5.16
CA PRO A 194 9.06 8.28 5.51
C PRO A 194 8.69 6.83 5.83
N SER A 195 7.69 6.64 6.68
CA SER A 195 7.06 5.33 6.82
C SER A 195 6.12 5.05 5.64
N PHE A 196 5.86 3.77 5.38
CA PHE A 196 4.90 3.35 4.36
C PHE A 196 3.53 4.03 4.52
N PHE A 197 3.01 4.13 5.75
CA PHE A 197 1.69 4.76 5.98
C PHE A 197 1.65 6.20 5.48
N PHE A 198 2.75 6.93 5.66
CA PHE A 198 2.84 8.34 5.35
C PHE A 198 3.08 8.58 3.86
N SER A 199 4.16 7.99 3.29
CA SER A 199 4.48 8.19 1.87
C SER A 199 3.35 7.70 0.95
N ASN A 200 2.82 6.50 1.21
CA ASN A 200 1.78 5.92 0.37
C ASN A 200 0.48 6.76 0.40
N ALA A 201 0.04 7.21 1.60
CA ALA A 201 -1.17 8.04 1.72
C ALA A 201 -1.00 9.40 1.03
N LEU A 202 0.13 10.08 1.28
CA LEU A 202 0.41 11.38 0.66
C LEU A 202 0.43 11.29 -0.86
N ASP A 203 1.12 10.28 -1.39
CA ASP A 203 1.24 10.12 -2.83
C ASP A 203 -0.11 9.79 -3.46
N ASP A 204 -0.92 8.94 -2.82
CA ASP A 204 -2.27 8.66 -3.32
C ASP A 204 -3.12 9.93 -3.40
N ALA A 205 -3.05 10.81 -2.40
CA ALA A 205 -3.78 12.07 -2.42
C ALA A 205 -3.20 13.09 -3.41
N LEU A 206 -1.87 13.29 -3.41
CA LEU A 206 -1.20 14.30 -4.24
C LEU A 206 -1.14 13.92 -5.73
N MET A 207 -1.21 12.62 -6.03
CA MET A 207 -1.35 12.11 -7.40
C MET A 207 -2.83 11.95 -7.80
N GLU A 208 -3.76 12.47 -6.97
CA GLU A 208 -5.19 12.52 -7.24
C GLU A 208 -5.84 11.13 -7.44
N MET A 209 -5.37 10.11 -6.70
CA MET A 209 -6.02 8.80 -6.76
C MET A 209 -7.44 8.87 -6.23
N THR A 210 -8.38 8.41 -7.03
CA THR A 210 -9.79 8.31 -6.62
C THR A 210 -10.10 6.97 -5.97
N ASP A 211 -9.40 5.91 -6.41
CA ASP A 211 -9.60 4.54 -5.97
C ASP A 211 -8.27 3.85 -5.68
N VAL A 212 -8.23 3.13 -4.57
CA VAL A 212 -7.06 2.40 -4.10
C VAL A 212 -7.43 0.93 -3.93
N LEU A 213 -7.19 0.12 -4.97
CA LEU A 213 -7.31 -1.33 -4.87
C LEU A 213 -5.96 -1.94 -4.49
N ARG A 214 -5.94 -2.78 -3.44
CA ARG A 214 -4.73 -3.43 -2.94
C ARG A 214 -5.04 -4.71 -2.17
N GLY A 215 -4.05 -5.49 -1.79
CA GLY A 215 -4.24 -6.68 -0.97
C GLY A 215 -4.84 -6.38 0.40
N GLU A 216 -5.64 -7.30 0.93
CA GLU A 216 -6.29 -7.16 2.25
C GLU A 216 -5.32 -7.16 3.44
N ASP A 217 -4.08 -7.59 3.23
CA ASP A 217 -3.00 -7.46 4.20
C ASP A 217 -2.70 -5.98 4.56
N HIS A 218 -3.13 -5.05 3.70
CA HIS A 218 -3.07 -3.61 3.94
C HIS A 218 -4.33 -3.02 4.63
N LEU A 219 -5.37 -3.80 4.90
CA LEU A 219 -6.63 -3.30 5.48
C LEU A 219 -6.38 -2.57 6.81
N SER A 220 -5.54 -3.12 7.68
CA SER A 220 -5.18 -2.50 8.96
C SER A 220 -4.33 -1.22 8.84
N ASN A 221 -3.80 -0.92 7.65
CA ASN A 221 -3.05 0.30 7.37
C ASN A 221 -3.97 1.47 7.03
N THR A 222 -5.12 1.16 6.41
CA THR A 222 -6.08 2.14 5.89
C THR A 222 -6.54 3.17 6.94
N PRO A 223 -6.91 2.79 8.17
CA PRO A 223 -7.32 3.80 9.16
C PRO A 223 -6.20 4.79 9.50
N ARG A 224 -4.93 4.38 9.51
CA ARG A 224 -3.79 5.28 9.71
C ARG A 224 -3.64 6.28 8.58
N GLN A 225 -3.81 5.82 7.35
CA GLN A 225 -3.73 6.64 6.14
C GLN A 225 -4.88 7.64 6.07
N ILE A 226 -6.10 7.24 6.38
CA ILE A 226 -7.26 8.14 6.46
C ILE A 226 -7.05 9.22 7.53
N LEU A 227 -6.52 8.87 8.70
CA LEU A 227 -6.22 9.84 9.76
C LEU A 227 -5.19 10.87 9.31
N LEU A 228 -4.14 10.45 8.62
CA LEU A 228 -3.12 11.34 8.07
C LEU A 228 -3.70 12.30 7.04
N LEU A 229 -4.47 11.79 6.10
CA LEU A 229 -5.08 12.62 5.05
C LEU A 229 -6.06 13.64 5.63
N LYS A 230 -6.91 13.24 6.58
CA LYS A 230 -7.81 14.16 7.28
C LYS A 230 -7.06 15.23 8.08
N ALA A 231 -5.96 14.87 8.75
CA ALA A 231 -5.13 15.80 9.52
C ALA A 231 -4.42 16.84 8.64
N LEU A 232 -4.18 16.50 7.38
CA LEU A 232 -3.54 17.37 6.39
C LEU A 232 -4.53 18.10 5.48
N ASP A 233 -5.84 17.89 5.68
CA ASP A 233 -6.91 18.39 4.81
C ASP A 233 -6.72 17.99 3.35
N LEU A 234 -6.35 16.70 3.13
CA LEU A 234 -6.15 16.11 1.82
C LEU A 234 -7.31 15.16 1.47
N PRO A 235 -7.61 15.00 0.16
CA PRO A 235 -8.66 14.09 -0.27
C PRO A 235 -8.36 12.65 0.14
N VAL A 236 -9.41 11.94 0.60
CA VAL A 236 -9.34 10.52 0.97
C VAL A 236 -9.88 9.71 -0.20
N PRO A 237 -9.09 8.83 -0.82
CA PRO A 237 -9.55 7.97 -1.90
C PRO A 237 -10.54 6.91 -1.39
N ARG A 238 -11.31 6.31 -2.28
CA ARG A 238 -12.08 5.11 -1.98
C ARG A 238 -11.13 3.92 -1.88
N TYR A 239 -11.28 3.11 -0.84
CA TYR A 239 -10.45 1.92 -0.66
C TYR A 239 -11.21 0.65 -1.02
N GLY A 240 -10.51 -0.30 -1.63
CA GLY A 240 -10.99 -1.65 -1.88
C GLY A 240 -9.89 -2.67 -1.59
N HIS A 241 -10.14 -3.59 -0.66
CA HIS A 241 -9.16 -4.59 -0.25
C HIS A 241 -9.47 -5.96 -0.85
N LEU A 242 -8.62 -6.35 -1.79
CA LEU A 242 -8.68 -7.62 -2.50
C LEU A 242 -8.32 -8.78 -1.56
N PRO A 243 -9.10 -9.88 -1.55
CA PRO A 243 -8.74 -11.06 -0.78
C PRO A 243 -7.41 -11.64 -1.25
N LEU A 244 -6.68 -12.26 -0.32
CA LEU A 244 -5.40 -12.89 -0.66
C LEU A 244 -5.60 -14.03 -1.67
N LEU A 245 -4.56 -14.27 -2.47
CA LEU A 245 -4.45 -15.51 -3.24
C LEU A 245 -3.80 -16.58 -2.37
N MET A 246 -4.45 -17.72 -2.31
CA MET A 246 -3.96 -18.87 -1.55
C MET A 246 -3.33 -19.89 -2.51
N GLY A 247 -2.19 -20.41 -2.13
CA GLY A 247 -1.58 -21.54 -2.84
C GLY A 247 -2.27 -22.88 -2.50
N GLU A 248 -1.81 -23.96 -3.11
CA GLU A 248 -2.36 -25.32 -2.96
C GLU A 248 -2.48 -25.78 -1.49
N GLN A 249 -1.52 -25.42 -0.66
CA GLN A 249 -1.48 -25.81 0.76
C GLN A 249 -2.29 -24.89 1.68
N GLY A 250 -3.14 -24.00 1.12
CA GLY A 250 -3.96 -23.07 1.91
C GLY A 250 -3.17 -21.97 2.62
N ALA A 251 -1.93 -21.72 2.22
CA ALA A 251 -1.14 -20.59 2.68
C ALA A 251 -1.17 -19.45 1.63
N PRO A 252 -1.05 -18.18 2.04
CA PRO A 252 -0.96 -17.07 1.09
C PRO A 252 0.19 -17.28 0.10
N LEU A 253 -0.08 -16.98 -1.18
CA LEU A 253 0.96 -17.01 -2.21
C LEU A 253 2.08 -16.03 -1.84
N SER A 254 3.30 -16.51 -1.80
CA SER A 254 4.47 -15.69 -1.53
C SER A 254 5.65 -16.16 -2.36
N LYS A 255 6.59 -15.26 -2.66
CA LYS A 255 7.84 -15.57 -3.41
C LYS A 255 8.62 -16.79 -2.85
N ARG A 256 8.44 -17.11 -1.56
CA ARG A 256 9.16 -18.23 -0.90
C ARG A 256 8.44 -19.58 -0.97
N ARG A 257 7.19 -19.61 -1.44
CA ARG A 257 6.34 -20.84 -1.41
C ARG A 257 5.62 -21.05 -2.74
N GLY A 258 6.37 -21.21 -3.84
CA GLY A 258 5.83 -21.67 -5.12
C GLY A 258 4.84 -20.71 -5.78
N SER A 259 4.99 -19.39 -5.59
CA SER A 259 4.26 -18.44 -6.42
C SER A 259 4.94 -18.41 -7.80
N ALA A 260 4.26 -18.86 -8.85
CA ALA A 260 4.74 -18.69 -10.21
C ALA A 260 5.05 -17.22 -10.48
N GLY A 261 6.33 -16.92 -10.71
CA GLY A 261 6.78 -15.62 -11.16
C GLY A 261 6.46 -15.45 -12.65
N MET A 262 6.38 -14.20 -13.11
CA MET A 262 6.10 -13.94 -14.55
C MET A 262 7.13 -14.58 -15.48
N ALA A 263 8.38 -14.77 -15.02
CA ALA A 263 9.39 -15.49 -15.78
C ALA A 263 8.99 -16.94 -16.05
N GLU A 264 8.47 -17.63 -15.05
CA GLU A 264 8.06 -19.05 -15.16
C GLU A 264 6.93 -19.21 -16.19
N PHE A 265 5.98 -18.30 -16.21
CA PHE A 265 4.90 -18.30 -17.23
C PHE A 265 5.42 -18.06 -18.65
N ARG A 266 6.38 -17.14 -18.81
CA ARG A 266 7.03 -16.89 -20.10
C ARG A 266 7.86 -18.10 -20.57
N ASP A 267 8.64 -18.66 -19.67
CA ASP A 267 9.51 -19.83 -19.97
C ASP A 267 8.68 -21.07 -20.32
N ALA A 268 7.49 -21.19 -19.72
CA ALA A 268 6.50 -22.22 -20.07
C ALA A 268 5.78 -21.95 -21.40
N GLY A 269 6.04 -20.82 -22.07
CA GLY A 269 5.43 -20.46 -23.35
C GLY A 269 3.97 -19.98 -23.25
N LEU A 270 3.51 -19.57 -22.06
CA LEU A 270 2.17 -19.06 -21.89
C LEU A 270 2.04 -17.68 -22.54
N LEU A 271 0.91 -17.47 -23.22
CA LEU A 271 0.59 -16.16 -23.81
C LEU A 271 0.15 -15.17 -22.74
N PRO A 272 0.49 -13.86 -22.88
CA PRO A 272 0.07 -12.83 -21.95
C PRO A 272 -1.45 -12.78 -21.73
N GLU A 273 -2.24 -13.00 -22.79
CA GLU A 273 -3.70 -13.03 -22.74
C GLU A 273 -4.22 -14.18 -21.87
N ALA A 274 -3.58 -15.34 -21.92
CA ALA A 274 -3.94 -16.47 -21.06
C ALA A 274 -3.66 -16.13 -19.59
N VAL A 275 -2.51 -15.52 -19.28
CA VAL A 275 -2.12 -15.12 -17.92
C VAL A 275 -3.03 -14.02 -17.38
N THR A 276 -3.38 -13.00 -18.19
CA THR A 276 -4.28 -11.92 -17.77
C THR A 276 -5.71 -12.43 -17.54
N ASN A 277 -6.23 -13.32 -18.39
CA ASN A 277 -7.54 -13.94 -18.20
C ASN A 277 -7.59 -14.81 -16.96
N TYR A 278 -6.55 -15.60 -16.72
CA TYR A 278 -6.45 -16.39 -15.51
C TYR A 278 -6.41 -15.50 -14.26
N ALA A 279 -5.53 -14.49 -14.24
CA ALA A 279 -5.43 -13.55 -13.14
C ALA A 279 -6.74 -12.78 -12.88
N ALA A 280 -7.44 -12.38 -13.94
CA ALA A 280 -8.72 -11.69 -13.85
C ALA A 280 -9.80 -12.55 -13.17
N ARG A 281 -9.84 -13.85 -13.48
CA ARG A 281 -10.82 -14.79 -12.92
C ARG A 281 -10.49 -15.23 -11.49
N LEU A 282 -9.31 -14.92 -10.99
CA LEU A 282 -8.94 -15.18 -9.60
C LEU A 282 -9.62 -14.16 -8.66
N GLY A 283 -10.89 -14.37 -8.42
CA GLY A 283 -11.69 -13.59 -7.49
C GLY A 283 -12.62 -12.56 -8.11
N HIS A 284 -12.79 -12.55 -9.44
CA HIS A 284 -13.85 -11.79 -10.12
C HIS A 284 -14.68 -12.71 -11.03
N ALA A 285 -15.99 -12.53 -11.00
CA ALA A 285 -16.92 -13.28 -11.84
C ALA A 285 -17.21 -12.49 -13.12
N PHE A 286 -16.62 -12.93 -14.25
CA PHE A 286 -16.93 -12.41 -15.58
C PHE A 286 -18.13 -13.14 -16.17
N GLU A 287 -18.92 -12.45 -17.00
CA GLU A 287 -20.11 -13.05 -17.64
C GLU A 287 -19.72 -14.03 -18.73
N SER A 288 -18.72 -13.68 -19.54
CA SER A 288 -18.16 -14.60 -20.53
C SER A 288 -17.22 -15.62 -19.93
N GLY A 289 -17.40 -16.90 -20.29
CA GLY A 289 -16.43 -17.97 -20.00
C GLY A 289 -15.28 -18.03 -20.99
N GLU A 290 -15.34 -17.29 -22.10
CA GLU A 290 -14.33 -17.28 -23.15
C GLU A 290 -13.11 -16.44 -22.83
N LEU A 291 -12.03 -16.65 -23.59
CA LEU A 291 -10.83 -15.81 -23.55
C LEU A 291 -11.19 -14.41 -24.06
N MET A 292 -10.90 -13.38 -23.26
CA MET A 292 -11.15 -11.98 -23.58
C MET A 292 -9.82 -11.21 -23.70
N ASP A 293 -9.76 -10.23 -24.58
CA ASP A 293 -8.69 -9.23 -24.54
C ASP A 293 -8.87 -8.28 -23.35
N LEU A 294 -7.90 -7.40 -23.11
CA LEU A 294 -7.95 -6.44 -21.99
C LEU A 294 -9.14 -5.47 -22.13
N GLY A 295 -9.56 -5.14 -23.35
CA GLY A 295 -10.74 -4.31 -23.60
C GLY A 295 -12.03 -5.00 -23.19
N GLY A 296 -12.21 -6.27 -23.55
CA GLY A 296 -13.33 -7.09 -23.14
C GLY A 296 -13.37 -7.32 -21.62
N LEU A 297 -12.21 -7.60 -21.00
CA LEU A 297 -12.10 -7.71 -19.55
C LEU A 297 -12.49 -6.39 -18.86
N ALA A 298 -12.06 -5.23 -19.38
CA ALA A 298 -12.41 -3.92 -18.83
C ALA A 298 -13.90 -3.62 -18.96
N ALA A 299 -14.51 -3.95 -20.10
CA ALA A 299 -15.94 -3.70 -20.35
C ALA A 299 -16.86 -4.47 -19.39
N ASP A 300 -16.47 -5.67 -18.95
CA ASP A 300 -17.24 -6.50 -17.98
C ASP A 300 -16.77 -6.34 -16.53
N PHE A 301 -15.71 -5.57 -16.27
CA PHE A 301 -15.16 -5.42 -14.93
C PHE A 301 -16.05 -4.55 -14.01
N CYS A 302 -16.41 -5.09 -12.86
CA CYS A 302 -17.20 -4.39 -11.84
C CYS A 302 -16.73 -4.74 -10.42
N LEU A 303 -16.49 -3.74 -9.57
CA LEU A 303 -16.08 -3.97 -8.17
C LEU A 303 -17.07 -4.86 -7.40
N GLY A 304 -18.37 -4.73 -7.70
CA GLY A 304 -19.41 -5.55 -7.05
C GLY A 304 -19.35 -7.04 -7.39
N LYS A 305 -18.64 -7.42 -8.46
CA LYS A 305 -18.43 -8.82 -8.87
C LYS A 305 -17.17 -9.44 -8.26
N ILE A 306 -16.41 -8.68 -7.47
CA ILE A 306 -15.22 -9.20 -6.77
C ILE A 306 -15.66 -10.01 -5.54
N GLY A 307 -15.24 -11.28 -5.50
CA GLY A 307 -15.51 -12.17 -4.37
C GLY A 307 -14.79 -11.71 -3.10
N LYS A 308 -15.42 -11.90 -1.93
CA LYS A 308 -14.82 -11.59 -0.62
C LYS A 308 -13.97 -12.73 -0.06
N ALA A 309 -14.16 -13.94 -0.54
CA ALA A 309 -13.36 -15.09 -0.14
C ALA A 309 -11.99 -15.12 -0.84
N PRO A 310 -10.95 -15.65 -0.19
CA PRO A 310 -9.66 -15.88 -0.85
C PRO A 310 -9.83 -16.76 -2.10
N ALA A 311 -9.20 -16.37 -3.20
CA ALA A 311 -9.14 -17.19 -4.39
C ALA A 311 -7.95 -18.17 -4.30
N ARG A 312 -8.16 -19.40 -4.76
CA ARG A 312 -7.12 -20.42 -4.75
C ARG A 312 -6.39 -20.42 -6.11
N TYR A 313 -5.08 -20.35 -6.05
CA TYR A 313 -4.23 -20.60 -7.20
C TYR A 313 -4.10 -22.10 -7.40
N ASP A 314 -4.42 -22.56 -8.60
CA ASP A 314 -4.24 -23.93 -9.07
C ASP A 314 -3.17 -23.86 -10.18
N PRO A 315 -1.96 -24.40 -9.98
CA PRO A 315 -0.97 -24.49 -11.05
C PRO A 315 -1.48 -25.45 -12.12
N ILE A 316 -1.48 -24.99 -13.33
CA ILE A 316 -1.86 -25.76 -14.56
C ILE A 316 -0.76 -26.77 -14.87
#